data_641f840988caccbc7e489200e78f61ab
#
_entry.id   641f840988caccbc7e489200e78f61ab
#
_cell.length_a   1.000
_cell.length_b   1.000
_cell.length_c   1.000
_cell.angle_alpha   90.00
_cell.angle_beta   90.00
_cell.angle_gamma   90.00
#
_symmetry.space_group_name_H-M   'P 1'
#
loop_
_entity.id
_entity.type
_entity.pdbx_description
1 polymer ?
#
loop_
_entity_poly.entity_id
_entity_poly.type
_entity_poly.pdbx_seq_one_letter_code
_entity_poly.pdbx_strand_id
1 'polypeptide(L)'
;APHLVKPVPFLYPLEHRLWERAYVGAGIALYDTLASLAPGRRAMPLHRHLSRRRMSTKFPDLAHDAAIGAVQYWDASVDDARLVSTLVRTAVSYGAHAASRTQVVALTKGATGAVNGAVLTDLESGEEITVRARHVINATGVWTEDTEALAGDTGGLRVLASKGVHIVVPRERIKGTVGLILQTEKSVLFVIPWSRYWVVGTTDTPWTQDPTHPVATAQDIDYILDHANAVLAHPLSRDDIIGTYAGLRPLLQPGTKEGTSSAKVSREHTVASPVPGLTVIAGGKLTTYRVMAKDAVDFAIGQRATALPSITHQIPLLGAVGLQATRRLARTWAAKYGWKPQMVDHLLHRYGSSLRQLVDLCEQDPSLARPLEHAPAYLRAEIHFGVSHEGALHLEDLLLHRTRLVYEVLDRGLAALPEIADIAAPLLGWDDAAKQAEIDAYTARAQAEDAAEHEPDDATAEAVRLRATDVAAMQPLRG
;
A
#
# COMPACT_ATOMS: atom_id res chain seq x y z
N ALA A 1 -6.41 11.24 9.29
CA ALA A 1 -5.00 11.49 8.87
C ALA A 1 -4.92 12.49 7.70
N PRO A 2 -5.14 13.79 7.90
CA PRO A 2 -5.24 14.78 6.82
C PRO A 2 -3.91 15.04 6.08
N HIS A 3 -2.80 14.56 6.61
CA HIS A 3 -1.49 14.61 5.96
C HIS A 3 -1.29 13.46 4.99
N LEU A 4 -1.82 12.27 5.27
CA LEU A 4 -1.65 11.07 4.44
C LEU A 4 -2.65 11.02 3.28
N VAL A 5 -3.91 11.41 3.54
CA VAL A 5 -4.99 11.29 2.56
C VAL A 5 -5.15 12.60 1.80
N LYS A 6 -4.96 12.56 0.49
CA LYS A 6 -5.07 13.73 -0.39
C LYS A 6 -6.25 13.60 -1.35
N PRO A 7 -7.10 14.62 -1.47
CA PRO A 7 -8.08 14.67 -2.56
C PRO A 7 -7.37 14.75 -3.91
N VAL A 8 -7.78 13.90 -4.84
CA VAL A 8 -7.28 13.86 -6.22
C VAL A 8 -8.45 14.00 -7.17
N PRO A 9 -8.44 14.98 -8.09
CA PRO A 9 -9.42 15.07 -9.15
C PRO A 9 -9.11 14.06 -10.24
N PHE A 10 -10.14 13.33 -10.69
CA PHE A 10 -10.07 12.41 -11.80
C PHE A 10 -10.98 12.85 -12.94
N LEU A 11 -10.56 12.58 -14.16
CA LEU A 11 -11.39 12.67 -15.34
C LEU A 11 -11.82 11.27 -15.75
N TYR A 12 -13.12 11.11 -15.97
CA TYR A 12 -13.70 10.02 -16.72
C TYR A 12 -13.98 10.55 -18.14
N PRO A 13 -13.15 10.19 -19.14
CA PRO A 13 -13.36 10.59 -20.53
C PRO A 13 -14.68 10.04 -21.05
N LEU A 14 -15.39 10.81 -21.89
CA LEU A 14 -16.68 10.43 -22.48
C LEU A 14 -16.50 10.25 -23.99
N GLU A 15 -16.91 9.12 -24.50
CA GLU A 15 -16.90 8.80 -25.94
C GLU A 15 -18.24 9.18 -26.60
N HIS A 16 -19.34 9.10 -25.87
CA HIS A 16 -20.68 9.38 -26.37
C HIS A 16 -21.34 10.61 -25.74
N ARG A 17 -21.98 11.44 -26.56
CA ARG A 17 -22.44 12.77 -26.13
C ARG A 17 -23.59 12.80 -25.13
N LEU A 18 -24.57 11.88 -25.24
CA LEU A 18 -25.83 11.97 -24.50
C LEU A 18 -25.96 10.89 -23.42
N TRP A 19 -26.12 9.63 -23.82
CA TRP A 19 -26.48 8.57 -22.90
C TRP A 19 -25.37 8.28 -21.87
N GLU A 20 -24.12 8.27 -22.31
CA GLU A 20 -22.97 8.01 -21.44
C GLU A 20 -22.81 9.14 -20.41
N ARG A 21 -22.94 10.39 -20.85
CA ARG A 21 -22.88 11.55 -19.95
C ARG A 21 -23.99 11.52 -18.91
N ALA A 22 -25.20 11.11 -19.29
CA ALA A 22 -26.32 10.97 -18.36
C ALA A 22 -26.10 9.82 -17.38
N TYR A 23 -25.67 8.65 -17.88
CA TYR A 23 -25.45 7.45 -17.07
C TYR A 23 -24.30 7.63 -16.06
N VAL A 24 -23.12 8.03 -16.54
CA VAL A 24 -21.95 8.28 -15.70
C VAL A 24 -22.22 9.44 -14.74
N GLY A 25 -22.85 10.51 -15.23
CA GLY A 25 -23.23 11.65 -14.41
C GLY A 25 -24.21 11.28 -13.29
N ALA A 26 -25.20 10.45 -13.55
CA ALA A 26 -26.14 9.96 -12.53
C ALA A 26 -25.42 9.09 -11.47
N GLY A 27 -24.54 8.19 -11.90
CA GLY A 27 -23.75 7.35 -10.99
C GLY A 27 -22.85 8.18 -10.06
N ILE A 28 -22.14 9.17 -10.62
CA ILE A 28 -21.28 10.06 -9.83
C ILE A 28 -22.10 11.00 -8.95
N ALA A 29 -23.27 11.47 -9.40
CA ALA A 29 -24.18 12.26 -8.57
C ALA A 29 -24.71 11.48 -7.38
N LEU A 30 -25.02 10.19 -7.55
CA LEU A 30 -25.37 9.29 -6.46
C LEU A 30 -24.22 9.14 -5.47
N TYR A 31 -22.99 8.90 -5.98
CA TYR A 31 -21.77 8.84 -5.16
C TYR A 31 -21.57 10.12 -4.33
N ASP A 32 -21.66 11.29 -4.96
CA ASP A 32 -21.54 12.59 -4.29
C ASP A 32 -22.64 12.80 -3.23
N THR A 33 -23.85 12.33 -3.50
CA THR A 33 -24.99 12.44 -2.57
C THR A 33 -24.75 11.57 -1.35
N LEU A 34 -24.39 10.29 -1.54
CA LEU A 34 -24.07 9.36 -0.44
C LEU A 34 -22.88 9.87 0.40
N ALA A 35 -21.82 10.38 -0.25
CA ALA A 35 -20.68 10.98 0.43
C ALA A 35 -21.06 12.23 1.25
N SER A 36 -22.11 12.97 0.83
CA SER A 36 -22.61 14.16 1.51
C SER A 36 -23.51 13.85 2.70
N LEU A 37 -24.14 12.67 2.71
CA LEU A 37 -24.97 12.17 3.81
C LEU A 37 -24.13 11.58 4.96
N ALA A 38 -22.84 11.28 4.72
CA ALA A 38 -21.96 10.80 5.76
C ALA A 38 -21.78 11.86 6.87
N PRO A 39 -21.75 11.46 8.16
CA PRO A 39 -21.54 12.40 9.27
C PRO A 39 -20.19 13.12 9.13
N GLY A 40 -20.20 14.44 9.15
CA GLY A 40 -19.00 15.27 9.11
C GLY A 40 -19.04 16.36 8.04
N ARG A 41 -17.96 17.16 7.96
CA ARG A 41 -17.80 18.13 6.86
C ARG A 41 -17.50 17.40 5.56
N ARG A 42 -18.14 17.79 4.49
CA ARG A 42 -17.86 17.30 3.15
C ARG A 42 -16.36 17.43 2.85
N ALA A 43 -15.69 16.30 2.64
CA ALA A 43 -14.25 16.24 2.41
C ALA A 43 -13.87 16.54 0.95
N MET A 44 -14.78 16.28 0.00
CA MET A 44 -14.51 16.32 -1.44
C MET A 44 -15.42 17.32 -2.16
N PRO A 45 -14.91 18.04 -3.19
CA PRO A 45 -15.73 18.86 -4.07
C PRO A 45 -16.72 18.02 -4.89
N LEU A 46 -17.81 18.66 -5.38
CA LEU A 46 -18.78 18.03 -6.28
C LEU A 46 -18.15 17.76 -7.65
N HIS A 47 -18.69 16.74 -8.34
CA HIS A 47 -18.35 16.46 -9.73
C HIS A 47 -18.70 17.64 -10.66
N ARG A 48 -18.05 17.66 -11.82
CA ARG A 48 -18.29 18.67 -12.86
C ARG A 48 -18.25 18.03 -14.24
N HIS A 49 -19.19 18.38 -15.08
CA HIS A 49 -19.14 18.06 -16.50
C HIS A 49 -18.23 19.03 -17.24
N LEU A 50 -17.27 18.50 -17.97
CA LEU A 50 -16.29 19.28 -18.73
C LEU A 50 -16.54 19.14 -20.24
N SER A 51 -16.46 20.26 -20.95
CA SER A 51 -16.33 20.24 -22.41
C SER A 51 -14.92 19.76 -22.80
N ARG A 52 -14.76 19.34 -24.05
CA ARG A 52 -13.48 18.92 -24.62
C ARG A 52 -12.37 19.95 -24.36
N ARG A 53 -12.63 21.25 -24.62
CA ARG A 53 -11.66 22.33 -24.36
C ARG A 53 -11.20 22.39 -22.91
N ARG A 54 -12.13 22.29 -21.95
CA ARG A 54 -11.78 22.32 -20.52
C ARG A 54 -11.07 21.03 -20.08
N MET A 55 -11.45 19.89 -20.65
CA MET A 55 -10.75 18.62 -20.43
C MET A 55 -9.30 18.69 -20.89
N SER A 56 -9.05 19.12 -22.15
CA SER A 56 -7.70 19.28 -22.71
C SER A 56 -6.84 20.29 -21.94
N THR A 57 -7.44 21.31 -21.32
CA THR A 57 -6.69 22.25 -20.45
C THR A 57 -6.17 21.54 -19.18
N LYS A 58 -6.92 20.56 -18.64
CA LYS A 58 -6.55 19.82 -17.43
C LYS A 58 -5.63 18.65 -17.70
N PHE A 59 -5.79 18.02 -18.84
CA PHE A 59 -4.99 16.91 -19.30
C PHE A 59 -4.60 17.10 -20.78
N PRO A 60 -3.58 17.94 -21.07
CA PRO A 60 -3.15 18.23 -22.45
C PRO A 60 -2.68 17.01 -23.22
N ASP A 61 -2.22 15.98 -22.53
CA ASP A 61 -1.66 14.75 -23.12
C ASP A 61 -2.73 13.70 -23.48
N LEU A 62 -4.01 14.03 -23.36
CA LEU A 62 -5.07 13.18 -23.88
C LEU A 62 -5.18 13.39 -25.40
N ALA A 63 -5.17 12.30 -26.17
CA ALA A 63 -5.31 12.32 -27.62
C ALA A 63 -6.61 13.07 -28.03
N HIS A 64 -6.52 13.82 -29.12
CA HIS A 64 -7.60 14.73 -29.51
C HIS A 64 -8.94 14.02 -29.79
N ASP A 65 -8.90 12.81 -30.27
CA ASP A 65 -10.04 11.96 -30.61
C ASP A 65 -10.46 11.00 -29.49
N ALA A 66 -9.66 10.87 -28.44
CA ALA A 66 -9.93 9.94 -27.35
C ALA A 66 -11.23 10.24 -26.56
N ALA A 67 -11.71 11.50 -26.58
CA ALA A 67 -12.95 11.84 -25.90
C ALA A 67 -13.58 13.15 -26.39
N ILE A 68 -14.90 13.23 -26.27
CA ILE A 68 -15.70 14.44 -26.61
C ILE A 68 -15.90 15.39 -25.43
N GLY A 69 -15.48 14.98 -24.23
CA GLY A 69 -15.57 15.69 -22.97
C GLY A 69 -15.27 14.74 -21.82
N ALA A 70 -15.49 15.16 -20.60
CA ALA A 70 -15.28 14.32 -19.42
C ALA A 70 -16.24 14.67 -18.29
N VAL A 71 -16.43 13.73 -17.37
CA VAL A 71 -16.92 14.03 -16.02
C VAL A 71 -15.72 14.07 -15.08
N GLN A 72 -15.48 15.21 -14.46
CA GLN A 72 -14.49 15.34 -13.40
C GLN A 72 -15.16 15.01 -12.07
N TYR A 73 -14.61 14.08 -11.32
CA TYR A 73 -15.00 13.79 -9.95
C TYR A 73 -13.77 13.75 -9.04
N TRP A 74 -13.98 13.58 -7.75
CA TRP A 74 -12.91 13.58 -6.77
C TRP A 74 -12.88 12.26 -6.02
N ASP A 75 -11.71 11.76 -5.82
CA ASP A 75 -11.40 10.64 -4.95
C ASP A 75 -10.20 11.00 -4.07
N ALA A 76 -9.69 10.06 -3.30
CA ALA A 76 -8.53 10.26 -2.45
C ALA A 76 -7.40 9.30 -2.82
N SER A 77 -6.18 9.80 -2.74
CA SER A 77 -4.99 8.95 -2.78
C SER A 77 -4.30 8.90 -1.41
N VAL A 78 -3.68 7.78 -1.13
CA VAL A 78 -2.90 7.52 0.06
C VAL A 78 -1.74 6.60 -0.26
N ASP A 79 -0.59 6.84 0.35
CA ASP A 79 0.50 5.87 0.42
C ASP A 79 0.09 4.79 1.42
N ASP A 80 -0.23 3.60 0.93
CA ASP A 80 -0.79 2.50 1.72
C ASP A 80 0.22 1.97 2.75
N ALA A 81 1.48 1.77 2.38
CA ALA A 81 2.54 1.35 3.30
C ALA A 81 2.71 2.39 4.43
N ARG A 82 2.68 3.67 4.09
CA ARG A 82 2.76 4.77 5.05
C ARG A 82 1.54 4.81 5.98
N LEU A 83 0.35 4.59 5.42
CA LEU A 83 -0.89 4.50 6.21
C LEU A 83 -0.84 3.34 7.19
N VAL A 84 -0.45 2.14 6.76
CA VAL A 84 -0.35 0.94 7.60
C VAL A 84 0.68 1.15 8.72
N SER A 85 1.89 1.64 8.40
CA SER A 85 2.91 1.97 9.39
C SER A 85 2.39 2.98 10.42
N THR A 86 1.65 4.01 9.99
CA THR A 86 1.04 5.00 10.89
C THR A 86 -0.07 4.40 11.76
N LEU A 87 -0.87 3.47 11.22
CA LEU A 87 -1.89 2.74 11.98
C LEU A 87 -1.26 1.88 13.07
N VAL A 88 -0.23 1.10 12.73
CA VAL A 88 0.51 0.26 13.69
C VAL A 88 1.13 1.13 14.80
N ARG A 89 1.84 2.19 14.45
CA ARG A 89 2.41 3.12 15.44
C ARG A 89 1.33 3.79 16.31
N THR A 90 0.19 4.11 15.72
CA THR A 90 -0.93 4.65 16.48
C THR A 90 -1.48 3.61 17.47
N ALA A 91 -1.66 2.36 17.04
CA ALA A 91 -2.09 1.28 17.91
C ALA A 91 -1.10 1.05 19.07
N VAL A 92 0.20 1.05 18.80
CA VAL A 92 1.26 0.95 19.82
C VAL A 92 1.16 2.10 20.83
N SER A 93 0.86 3.32 20.39
CA SER A 93 0.66 4.46 21.32
C SER A 93 -0.56 4.31 22.23
N TYR A 94 -1.47 3.40 21.91
CA TYR A 94 -2.61 2.99 22.74
C TYR A 94 -2.38 1.67 23.50
N GLY A 95 -1.15 1.18 23.55
CA GLY A 95 -0.75 0.01 24.34
C GLY A 95 -0.82 -1.34 23.59
N ALA A 96 -0.97 -1.33 22.28
CA ALA A 96 -0.81 -2.55 21.49
C ALA A 96 0.67 -2.94 21.37
N HIS A 97 0.93 -4.25 21.29
CA HIS A 97 2.23 -4.77 20.89
C HIS A 97 2.18 -5.13 19.41
N ALA A 98 3.19 -4.74 18.66
CA ALA A 98 3.34 -5.06 17.24
C ALA A 98 4.73 -5.67 17.03
N ALA A 99 4.78 -6.82 16.39
CA ALA A 99 6.01 -7.52 16.03
C ALA A 99 5.98 -7.84 14.54
N SER A 100 6.91 -7.29 13.79
CA SER A 100 7.23 -7.71 12.43
C SER A 100 8.13 -8.95 12.48
N ARG A 101 8.27 -9.64 11.35
CA ARG A 101 9.11 -10.86 11.25
C ARG A 101 8.77 -11.93 12.30
N THR A 102 7.50 -11.98 12.72
CA THR A 102 6.99 -12.91 13.72
C THR A 102 5.83 -13.69 13.12
N GLN A 103 6.08 -14.93 12.76
CA GLN A 103 5.12 -15.80 12.06
C GLN A 103 4.31 -16.64 13.05
N VAL A 104 3.00 -16.71 12.87
CA VAL A 104 2.15 -17.69 13.53
C VAL A 104 2.35 -19.05 12.85
N VAL A 105 2.87 -20.03 13.57
CA VAL A 105 3.14 -21.38 13.03
C VAL A 105 2.17 -22.43 13.54
N ALA A 106 1.47 -22.19 14.65
CA ALA A 106 0.43 -23.05 15.19
C ALA A 106 -0.58 -22.26 16.03
N LEU A 107 -1.79 -22.80 16.19
CA LEU A 107 -2.78 -22.30 17.15
C LEU A 107 -2.87 -23.24 18.35
N THR A 108 -2.92 -22.67 19.55
CA THR A 108 -3.10 -23.46 20.79
C THR A 108 -4.58 -23.55 21.15
N LYS A 109 -4.98 -24.70 21.71
CA LYS A 109 -6.37 -24.99 22.12
C LYS A 109 -6.43 -25.30 23.62
N GLY A 110 -7.48 -24.84 24.28
CA GLY A 110 -7.80 -25.19 25.66
C GLY A 110 -8.46 -26.56 25.77
N ALA A 111 -8.77 -26.95 27.00
CA ALA A 111 -9.44 -28.23 27.29
C ALA A 111 -10.82 -28.40 26.61
N THR A 112 -11.48 -27.31 26.26
CA THR A 112 -12.78 -27.32 25.54
C THR A 112 -12.63 -27.37 24.02
N GLY A 113 -11.39 -27.44 23.47
CA GLY A 113 -11.13 -27.35 22.05
C GLY A 113 -11.13 -25.93 21.48
N ALA A 114 -11.47 -24.91 22.28
CA ALA A 114 -11.44 -23.52 21.85
C ALA A 114 -10.00 -23.03 21.69
N VAL A 115 -9.75 -22.21 20.65
CA VAL A 115 -8.48 -21.51 20.46
C VAL A 115 -8.25 -20.54 21.61
N ASN A 116 -7.07 -20.60 22.23
CA ASN A 116 -6.70 -19.81 23.42
C ASN A 116 -5.30 -19.18 23.29
N GLY A 117 -4.73 -19.15 22.10
CA GLY A 117 -3.43 -18.58 21.83
C GLY A 117 -2.82 -19.08 20.53
N ALA A 118 -1.53 -18.81 20.37
CA ALA A 118 -0.75 -19.18 19.20
C ALA A 118 0.70 -19.49 19.58
N VAL A 119 1.36 -20.30 18.75
CA VAL A 119 2.81 -20.46 18.74
C VAL A 119 3.34 -19.55 17.63
N LEU A 120 4.28 -18.69 17.99
CA LEU A 120 4.92 -17.75 17.12
C LEU A 120 6.37 -18.17 16.92
N THR A 121 6.88 -17.99 15.71
CA THR A 121 8.33 -18.06 15.45
C THR A 121 8.84 -16.66 15.13
N ASP A 122 9.83 -16.23 15.86
CA ASP A 122 10.64 -15.06 15.50
C ASP A 122 11.56 -15.46 14.32
N LEU A 123 11.34 -14.85 13.16
CA LEU A 123 12.08 -15.19 11.95
C LEU A 123 13.52 -14.67 11.95
N GLU A 124 13.86 -13.76 12.88
CA GLU A 124 15.23 -13.26 13.06
C GLU A 124 16.11 -14.24 13.87
N SER A 125 15.57 -14.73 14.97
CA SER A 125 16.31 -15.64 15.87
C SER A 125 15.99 -17.12 15.66
N GLY A 126 14.85 -17.44 15.05
CA GLY A 126 14.31 -18.78 14.97
C GLY A 126 13.66 -19.27 16.28
N GLU A 127 13.60 -18.43 17.31
CA GLU A 127 13.00 -18.79 18.60
C GLU A 127 11.48 -18.91 18.53
N GLU A 128 10.94 -19.88 19.27
CA GLU A 128 9.49 -20.05 19.39
C GLU A 128 8.96 -19.41 20.68
N ILE A 129 7.86 -18.68 20.51
CA ILE A 129 7.17 -17.99 21.59
C ILE A 129 5.73 -18.45 21.64
N THR A 130 5.27 -18.99 22.78
CA THR A 130 3.85 -19.29 22.97
C THR A 130 3.13 -18.11 23.60
N VAL A 131 2.14 -17.57 22.89
CA VAL A 131 1.31 -16.47 23.38
C VAL A 131 -0.07 -16.99 23.75
N ARG A 132 -0.54 -16.68 24.97
CA ARG A 132 -1.91 -16.94 25.41
C ARG A 132 -2.82 -15.75 25.11
N ALA A 133 -4.00 -16.02 24.58
CA ALA A 133 -4.97 -15.01 24.23
C ALA A 133 -6.39 -15.44 24.68
N ARG A 134 -7.23 -14.50 25.02
CA ARG A 134 -8.66 -14.74 25.26
C ARG A 134 -9.42 -15.00 23.97
N HIS A 135 -8.90 -14.47 22.86
CA HIS A 135 -9.46 -14.59 21.52
C HIS A 135 -8.37 -14.31 20.51
N VAL A 136 -8.38 -15.02 19.39
CA VAL A 136 -7.47 -14.82 18.25
C VAL A 136 -8.28 -14.28 17.07
N ILE A 137 -7.75 -13.29 16.37
CA ILE A 137 -8.34 -12.76 15.13
C ILE A 137 -7.35 -13.02 14.00
N ASN A 138 -7.77 -13.81 13.02
CA ASN A 138 -7.06 -14.01 11.77
C ASN A 138 -7.47 -12.93 10.77
N ALA A 139 -6.52 -12.08 10.37
CA ALA A 139 -6.68 -11.03 9.37
C ALA A 139 -5.53 -11.11 8.34
N THR A 140 -5.13 -12.31 7.95
CA THR A 140 -3.92 -12.59 7.16
C THR A 140 -4.10 -12.44 5.65
N GLY A 141 -5.26 -11.97 5.19
CA GLY A 141 -5.49 -11.64 3.78
C GLY A 141 -5.38 -12.87 2.87
N VAL A 142 -4.40 -12.91 1.98
CA VAL A 142 -4.22 -14.04 1.04
C VAL A 142 -3.82 -15.35 1.73
N TRP A 143 -3.32 -15.32 2.96
CA TRP A 143 -2.99 -16.48 3.79
C TRP A 143 -4.12 -16.86 4.77
N THR A 144 -5.35 -16.38 4.54
CA THR A 144 -6.48 -16.65 5.44
C THR A 144 -6.74 -18.15 5.58
N GLU A 145 -6.75 -18.88 4.46
CA GLU A 145 -7.01 -20.33 4.44
C GLU A 145 -5.91 -21.11 5.18
N ASP A 146 -4.64 -20.78 4.93
CA ASP A 146 -3.49 -21.42 5.55
C ASP A 146 -3.53 -21.26 7.08
N THR A 147 -3.83 -20.04 7.54
CA THR A 147 -3.94 -19.76 8.98
C THR A 147 -5.17 -20.42 9.60
N GLU A 148 -6.27 -20.53 8.86
CA GLU A 148 -7.49 -21.20 9.30
C GLU A 148 -7.27 -22.73 9.44
N ALA A 149 -6.50 -23.32 8.53
CA ALA A 149 -6.12 -24.73 8.58
C ALA A 149 -5.34 -25.10 9.85
N LEU A 150 -4.60 -24.17 10.47
CA LEU A 150 -3.95 -24.38 11.76
C LEU A 150 -4.94 -24.65 12.91
N ALA A 151 -6.21 -24.30 12.75
CA ALA A 151 -7.26 -24.67 13.69
C ALA A 151 -7.83 -26.07 13.46
N GLY A 152 -7.42 -26.78 12.41
CA GLY A 152 -7.91 -28.10 12.03
C GLY A 152 -9.26 -28.07 11.33
N ASP A 153 -9.74 -26.92 10.89
CA ASP A 153 -10.94 -26.74 10.08
C ASP A 153 -10.58 -26.14 8.73
N THR A 154 -11.03 -26.75 7.66
CA THR A 154 -10.81 -26.29 6.27
C THR A 154 -12.09 -25.76 5.63
N GLY A 155 -13.16 -25.59 6.39
CA GLY A 155 -14.50 -25.34 5.85
C GLY A 155 -14.95 -23.89 5.76
N GLY A 156 -14.10 -22.91 6.11
CA GLY A 156 -14.57 -21.54 6.34
C GLY A 156 -14.61 -20.64 5.11
N LEU A 157 -13.62 -19.79 4.97
CA LEU A 157 -13.59 -18.76 3.94
C LEU A 157 -12.57 -19.11 2.86
N ARG A 158 -13.02 -19.15 1.61
CA ARG A 158 -12.10 -19.29 0.46
C ARG A 158 -11.68 -17.94 -0.06
N VAL A 159 -10.37 -17.74 -0.21
CA VAL A 159 -9.76 -16.52 -0.71
C VAL A 159 -9.08 -16.79 -2.05
N LEU A 160 -9.55 -16.08 -3.08
CA LEU A 160 -8.89 -16.07 -4.38
C LEU A 160 -7.91 -14.91 -4.43
N ALA A 161 -6.66 -15.18 -4.70
CA ALA A 161 -5.68 -14.14 -4.93
C ALA A 161 -5.81 -13.59 -6.37
N SER A 162 -5.83 -12.26 -6.51
CA SER A 162 -5.77 -11.58 -7.81
C SER A 162 -4.61 -10.60 -7.82
N LYS A 163 -3.70 -10.78 -8.78
CA LYS A 163 -2.54 -9.91 -8.95
C LYS A 163 -2.96 -8.59 -9.62
N GLY A 164 -2.47 -7.48 -9.07
CA GLY A 164 -2.56 -6.15 -9.65
C GLY A 164 -1.18 -5.52 -9.75
N VAL A 165 -0.82 -5.09 -10.96
CA VAL A 165 0.48 -4.47 -11.26
C VAL A 165 0.30 -3.00 -11.57
N HIS A 166 1.25 -2.18 -11.14
CA HIS A 166 1.35 -0.78 -11.49
C HIS A 166 2.75 -0.47 -12.01
N ILE A 167 2.82 0.48 -12.92
CA ILE A 167 4.08 1.09 -13.37
C ILE A 167 4.18 2.51 -12.85
N VAL A 168 5.40 2.95 -12.59
CA VAL A 168 5.73 4.31 -12.15
C VAL A 168 6.48 5.01 -13.27
N VAL A 169 6.00 6.21 -13.65
CA VAL A 169 6.52 6.99 -14.77
C VAL A 169 6.85 8.40 -14.28
N PRO A 170 7.95 9.04 -14.71
CA PRO A 170 8.30 10.41 -14.32
C PRO A 170 7.19 11.41 -14.65
N ARG A 171 7.03 12.42 -13.81
CA ARG A 171 5.95 13.41 -13.93
C ARG A 171 5.93 14.16 -15.25
N GLU A 172 7.09 14.44 -15.81
CA GLU A 172 7.30 15.17 -17.07
C GLU A 172 6.85 14.39 -18.31
N ARG A 173 6.72 13.05 -18.23
CA ARG A 173 6.34 12.21 -19.36
C ARG A 173 4.87 12.35 -19.75
N ILE A 174 3.99 12.69 -18.80
CA ILE A 174 2.57 12.90 -19.08
C ILE A 174 2.19 14.31 -18.63
N LYS A 175 1.69 15.12 -19.58
CA LYS A 175 1.23 16.48 -19.31
C LYS A 175 -0.22 16.45 -18.81
N GLY A 176 -0.40 16.60 -17.50
CA GLY A 176 -1.72 16.60 -16.88
C GLY A 176 -1.65 17.12 -15.45
N THR A 177 -2.76 17.67 -14.95
CA THR A 177 -2.90 18.17 -13.57
C THR A 177 -3.87 17.35 -12.74
N VAL A 178 -4.54 16.37 -13.35
CA VAL A 178 -5.59 15.54 -12.78
C VAL A 178 -5.33 14.08 -13.18
N GLY A 179 -5.93 13.14 -12.47
CA GLY A 179 -5.88 11.73 -12.87
C GLY A 179 -6.85 11.39 -14.00
N LEU A 180 -6.64 10.23 -14.62
CA LEU A 180 -7.58 9.62 -15.56
C LEU A 180 -8.09 8.30 -15.01
N ILE A 181 -9.33 7.96 -15.33
CA ILE A 181 -9.89 6.62 -15.21
C ILE A 181 -10.28 6.18 -16.62
N LEU A 182 -9.73 5.06 -17.05
CA LEU A 182 -9.95 4.46 -18.34
C LEU A 182 -10.67 3.13 -18.14
N GLN A 183 -11.71 2.89 -18.90
CA GLN A 183 -12.38 1.59 -18.89
C GLN A 183 -11.57 0.63 -19.77
N THR A 184 -11.33 -0.58 -19.28
CA THR A 184 -10.76 -1.70 -20.03
C THR A 184 -11.79 -2.81 -20.19
N GLU A 185 -11.49 -3.83 -20.98
CA GLU A 185 -12.41 -4.97 -21.20
C GLU A 185 -12.66 -5.75 -19.89
N LYS A 186 -11.69 -5.76 -19.00
CA LYS A 186 -11.72 -6.56 -17.76
C LYS A 186 -11.98 -5.72 -16.51
N SER A 187 -11.54 -4.46 -16.49
CA SER A 187 -11.50 -3.65 -15.27
C SER A 187 -11.45 -2.14 -15.60
N VAL A 188 -10.78 -1.39 -14.76
CA VAL A 188 -10.45 0.02 -14.97
C VAL A 188 -8.95 0.22 -14.81
N LEU A 189 -8.37 1.07 -15.64
CA LEU A 189 -6.99 1.50 -15.53
C LEU A 189 -6.96 2.95 -15.07
N PHE A 190 -6.10 3.24 -14.12
CA PHE A 190 -5.90 4.57 -13.58
C PHE A 190 -4.57 5.16 -14.05
N VAL A 191 -4.55 6.46 -14.33
CA VAL A 191 -3.34 7.27 -14.45
C VAL A 191 -3.38 8.30 -13.32
N ILE A 192 -2.63 8.04 -12.25
CA ILE A 192 -2.74 8.77 -10.99
C ILE A 192 -1.55 9.72 -10.84
N PRO A 193 -1.79 11.05 -10.66
CA PRO A 193 -0.71 11.97 -10.34
C PRO A 193 -0.19 11.72 -8.92
N TRP A 194 1.08 11.36 -8.79
CA TRP A 194 1.71 11.00 -7.53
C TRP A 194 2.97 11.83 -7.28
N SER A 195 2.84 13.00 -6.72
CA SER A 195 3.98 13.91 -6.47
C SER A 195 4.81 14.15 -7.74
N ARG A 196 6.01 13.58 -7.81
CA ARG A 196 6.98 13.69 -8.91
C ARG A 196 6.78 12.64 -10.00
N TYR A 197 5.75 11.82 -9.91
CA TYR A 197 5.52 10.66 -10.75
C TYR A 197 4.07 10.57 -11.19
N TRP A 198 3.84 9.66 -12.10
CA TRP A 198 2.55 9.06 -12.38
C TRP A 198 2.59 7.60 -11.97
N VAL A 199 1.52 7.14 -11.34
CA VAL A 199 1.26 5.71 -11.11
C VAL A 199 0.21 5.29 -12.11
N VAL A 200 0.54 4.33 -12.97
CA VAL A 200 -0.36 3.84 -14.02
C VAL A 200 -0.66 2.36 -13.76
N GLY A 201 -1.92 1.98 -13.74
CA GLY A 201 -2.39 0.61 -13.46
C GLY A 201 -3.87 0.61 -13.13
N THR A 202 -4.46 -0.54 -13.02
CA THR A 202 -3.86 -1.80 -12.62
C THR A 202 -4.29 -2.95 -13.53
N THR A 203 -3.51 -4.03 -13.52
CA THR A 203 -3.96 -5.34 -14.03
C THR A 203 -4.93 -6.02 -13.04
N ASP A 204 -5.61 -7.06 -13.47
CA ASP A 204 -6.47 -7.92 -12.64
C ASP A 204 -6.39 -9.34 -13.18
N THR A 205 -5.39 -10.09 -12.70
CA THR A 205 -5.08 -11.46 -13.17
C THR A 205 -5.17 -12.44 -12.00
N PRO A 206 -5.82 -13.63 -12.18
CA PRO A 206 -5.81 -14.66 -11.16
C PRO A 206 -4.37 -15.05 -10.80
N TRP A 207 -4.10 -15.21 -9.51
CA TRP A 207 -2.80 -15.63 -9.01
C TRP A 207 -2.87 -17.03 -8.44
N THR A 208 -2.01 -17.93 -8.91
CA THR A 208 -1.97 -19.35 -8.50
C THR A 208 -0.60 -19.79 -8.01
N GLN A 209 0.36 -18.87 -7.96
CA GLN A 209 1.71 -19.09 -7.47
C GLN A 209 1.78 -18.81 -5.96
N ASP A 210 2.97 -18.93 -5.36
CA ASP A 210 3.17 -18.56 -3.96
C ASP A 210 2.81 -17.08 -3.70
N PRO A 211 2.01 -16.78 -2.68
CA PRO A 211 1.56 -15.41 -2.43
C PRO A 211 2.64 -14.48 -1.84
N THR A 212 3.83 -14.98 -1.52
CA THR A 212 4.87 -14.25 -0.80
C THR A 212 5.50 -13.15 -1.67
N HIS A 213 5.77 -13.45 -2.95
CA HIS A 213 6.53 -12.57 -3.84
C HIS A 213 5.87 -12.36 -5.20
N PRO A 214 4.69 -11.74 -5.29
CA PRO A 214 4.12 -11.38 -6.57
C PRO A 214 5.01 -10.33 -7.26
N VAL A 215 5.30 -10.54 -8.54
CA VAL A 215 6.11 -9.64 -9.38
C VAL A 215 5.37 -9.26 -10.65
N ALA A 216 5.77 -8.14 -11.26
CA ALA A 216 5.31 -7.75 -12.59
C ALA A 216 5.96 -8.65 -13.65
N THR A 217 5.21 -8.95 -14.70
CA THR A 217 5.70 -9.66 -15.90
C THR A 217 5.74 -8.74 -17.10
N ALA A 218 6.42 -9.18 -18.16
CA ALA A 218 6.40 -8.47 -19.44
C ALA A 218 4.97 -8.27 -19.95
N GLN A 219 4.11 -9.30 -19.79
CA GLN A 219 2.70 -9.22 -20.20
C GLN A 219 1.90 -8.19 -19.40
N ASP A 220 2.14 -8.07 -18.10
CA ASP A 220 1.47 -7.04 -17.27
C ASP A 220 1.84 -5.62 -17.72
N ILE A 221 3.13 -5.41 -17.99
CA ILE A 221 3.66 -4.10 -18.41
C ILE A 221 3.09 -3.73 -19.77
N ASP A 222 3.10 -4.66 -20.74
CA ASP A 222 2.55 -4.43 -22.09
C ASP A 222 1.05 -4.12 -22.02
N TYR A 223 0.27 -4.86 -21.21
CA TYR A 223 -1.14 -4.59 -20.99
C TYR A 223 -1.39 -3.15 -20.49
N ILE A 224 -0.59 -2.69 -19.52
CA ILE A 224 -0.74 -1.33 -18.99
C ILE A 224 -0.36 -0.28 -20.02
N LEU A 225 0.75 -0.48 -20.76
CA LEU A 225 1.20 0.43 -21.81
C LEU A 225 0.20 0.52 -22.94
N ASP A 226 -0.33 -0.59 -23.43
CA ASP A 226 -1.30 -0.64 -24.53
C ASP A 226 -2.57 0.16 -24.17
N HIS A 227 -3.12 -0.05 -22.97
CA HIS A 227 -4.33 0.66 -22.55
C HIS A 227 -4.10 2.15 -22.26
N ALA A 228 -2.96 2.50 -21.69
CA ALA A 228 -2.62 3.91 -21.48
C ALA A 228 -2.38 4.63 -22.81
N ASN A 229 -1.64 3.99 -23.73
CA ASN A 229 -1.29 4.55 -25.02
C ASN A 229 -2.49 4.67 -25.98
N ALA A 230 -3.54 3.88 -25.78
CA ALA A 230 -4.78 4.03 -26.56
C ALA A 230 -5.42 5.42 -26.40
N VAL A 231 -5.11 6.15 -25.33
CA VAL A 231 -5.70 7.48 -25.07
C VAL A 231 -4.68 8.60 -24.93
N LEU A 232 -3.38 8.30 -24.80
CA LEU A 232 -2.32 9.30 -24.68
C LEU A 232 -1.89 9.84 -26.05
N ALA A 233 -1.70 11.15 -26.15
CA ALA A 233 -1.17 11.81 -27.35
C ALA A 233 0.31 11.50 -27.59
N HIS A 234 1.06 11.26 -26.51
CA HIS A 234 2.46 10.88 -26.54
C HIS A 234 2.60 9.50 -25.87
N PRO A 235 2.71 8.42 -26.66
CA PRO A 235 2.79 7.08 -26.13
C PRO A 235 3.95 6.89 -25.16
N LEU A 236 3.72 6.10 -24.11
CA LEU A 236 4.75 5.63 -23.18
C LEU A 236 5.44 4.40 -23.75
N SER A 237 6.71 4.23 -23.44
CA SER A 237 7.50 3.04 -23.73
C SER A 237 7.99 2.40 -22.44
N ARG A 238 8.58 1.22 -22.52
CA ARG A 238 9.23 0.56 -21.39
C ARG A 238 10.36 1.42 -20.80
N ASP A 239 11.08 2.18 -21.62
CA ASP A 239 12.16 3.09 -21.17
C ASP A 239 11.68 4.27 -20.34
N ASP A 240 10.38 4.55 -20.34
CA ASP A 240 9.76 5.57 -19.48
C ASP A 240 9.45 5.08 -18.07
N ILE A 241 9.51 3.76 -17.86
CA ILE A 241 9.20 3.15 -16.58
C ILE A 241 10.40 3.25 -15.65
N ILE A 242 10.21 3.84 -14.46
CA ILE A 242 11.26 3.95 -13.44
C ILE A 242 11.10 2.95 -12.31
N GLY A 243 9.96 2.28 -12.23
CA GLY A 243 9.70 1.22 -11.28
C GLY A 243 8.36 0.55 -11.53
N THR A 244 8.22 -0.64 -11.03
CA THR A 244 6.99 -1.42 -11.04
C THR A 244 6.70 -1.93 -9.64
N TYR A 245 5.46 -2.25 -9.36
CA TYR A 245 5.10 -3.04 -8.18
C TYR A 245 3.86 -3.89 -8.44
N ALA A 246 3.85 -5.06 -7.83
CA ALA A 246 2.75 -6.00 -7.85
C ALA A 246 2.22 -6.25 -6.44
N GLY A 247 0.94 -6.56 -6.33
CA GLY A 247 0.32 -6.92 -5.07
C GLY A 247 -0.88 -7.83 -5.29
N LEU A 248 -1.23 -8.61 -4.28
CA LEU A 248 -2.34 -9.54 -4.33
C LEU A 248 -3.57 -8.99 -3.62
N ARG A 249 -4.73 -9.08 -4.27
CA ARG A 249 -6.03 -8.78 -3.68
C ARG A 249 -6.61 -10.06 -3.12
N PRO A 250 -6.94 -10.12 -1.82
CA PRO A 250 -7.66 -11.24 -1.24
C PRO A 250 -9.16 -11.13 -1.56
N LEU A 251 -9.60 -11.75 -2.64
CA LEU A 251 -11.00 -11.76 -3.05
C LEU A 251 -11.71 -12.93 -2.37
N LEU A 252 -12.78 -12.62 -1.64
CA LEU A 252 -13.57 -13.65 -0.97
C LEU A 252 -14.50 -14.34 -1.97
N GLN A 253 -14.44 -15.65 -2.04
CA GLN A 253 -15.37 -16.47 -2.83
C GLN A 253 -16.46 -17.06 -1.91
N PRO A 254 -17.66 -16.47 -1.85
CA PRO A 254 -18.75 -17.07 -1.09
C PRO A 254 -19.29 -18.26 -1.86
N GLY A 255 -19.11 -19.48 -1.38
CA GLY A 255 -19.90 -20.68 -1.72
C GLY A 255 -20.29 -20.96 -3.18
N THR A 256 -19.67 -20.32 -4.17
CA THR A 256 -20.09 -20.31 -5.56
C THR A 256 -19.14 -21.08 -6.46
N LYS A 257 -19.75 -21.66 -7.50
CA LYS A 257 -19.19 -22.51 -8.54
C LYS A 257 -17.79 -22.08 -8.98
N GLU A 258 -16.90 -23.04 -9.08
CA GLU A 258 -15.62 -22.94 -9.77
C GLU A 258 -15.79 -22.25 -11.14
N GLY A 259 -14.91 -21.30 -11.44
CA GLY A 259 -14.88 -20.64 -12.74
C GLY A 259 -15.48 -19.21 -12.81
N THR A 260 -15.84 -18.58 -11.68
CA THR A 260 -16.28 -17.18 -11.69
C THR A 260 -15.09 -16.24 -11.89
N SER A 261 -15.15 -15.35 -12.87
CA SER A 261 -14.12 -14.32 -13.12
C SER A 261 -13.90 -13.44 -11.87
N SER A 262 -12.65 -13.15 -11.52
CA SER A 262 -12.25 -12.30 -10.39
C SER A 262 -12.95 -10.94 -10.36
N ALA A 263 -13.24 -10.38 -11.53
CA ALA A 263 -13.97 -9.11 -11.67
C ALA A 263 -15.44 -9.15 -11.18
N LYS A 264 -16.03 -10.33 -11.03
CA LYS A 264 -17.42 -10.54 -10.58
C LYS A 264 -17.53 -10.99 -9.12
N VAL A 265 -16.41 -11.23 -8.43
CA VAL A 265 -16.40 -11.66 -7.03
C VAL A 265 -16.73 -10.48 -6.13
N SER A 266 -17.54 -10.71 -5.09
CA SER A 266 -17.91 -9.68 -4.11
C SER A 266 -16.66 -9.09 -3.45
N ARG A 267 -16.65 -7.76 -3.32
CA ARG A 267 -15.60 -7.01 -2.59
C ARG A 267 -16.06 -6.58 -1.20
N GLU A 268 -17.11 -7.19 -0.69
CA GLU A 268 -17.53 -7.05 0.71
C GLU A 268 -16.65 -7.95 1.59
N HIS A 269 -16.41 -7.51 2.83
CA HIS A 269 -15.72 -8.34 3.80
C HIS A 269 -16.71 -9.28 4.49
N THR A 270 -16.20 -10.39 4.96
CA THR A 270 -16.95 -11.34 5.78
C THR A 270 -16.18 -11.62 7.06
N VAL A 271 -16.92 -11.72 8.16
CA VAL A 271 -16.39 -12.11 9.46
C VAL A 271 -17.05 -13.43 9.87
N ALA A 272 -16.24 -14.43 10.24
CA ALA A 272 -16.70 -15.77 10.63
C ALA A 272 -15.92 -16.29 11.84
N SER A 273 -16.44 -17.34 12.48
CA SER A 273 -15.75 -18.07 13.54
C SER A 273 -15.80 -19.56 13.19
N PRO A 274 -14.75 -20.09 12.54
CA PRO A 274 -14.71 -21.52 12.17
C PRO A 274 -14.66 -22.42 13.40
N VAL A 275 -13.95 -22.01 14.44
CA VAL A 275 -13.88 -22.69 15.73
C VAL A 275 -14.00 -21.70 16.88
N PRO A 276 -14.52 -22.10 18.07
CA PRO A 276 -14.58 -21.22 19.21
C PRO A 276 -13.21 -20.60 19.55
N GLY A 277 -13.18 -19.31 19.88
CA GLY A 277 -11.95 -18.58 20.24
C GLY A 277 -11.16 -18.05 19.03
N LEU A 278 -11.58 -18.36 17.80
CA LEU A 278 -10.99 -17.83 16.57
C LEU A 278 -12.04 -17.03 15.78
N THR A 279 -11.72 -15.79 15.45
CA THR A 279 -12.44 -14.99 14.45
C THR A 279 -11.58 -14.82 13.22
N VAL A 280 -12.17 -14.98 12.05
CA VAL A 280 -11.52 -14.79 10.75
C VAL A 280 -12.20 -13.64 10.01
N ILE A 281 -11.43 -12.74 9.42
CA ILE A 281 -11.93 -11.69 8.53
C ILE A 281 -11.20 -11.75 7.20
N ALA A 282 -11.96 -11.78 6.11
CA ALA A 282 -11.41 -11.79 4.75
C ALA A 282 -12.24 -10.94 3.78
N GLY A 283 -11.68 -10.64 2.62
CA GLY A 283 -12.28 -9.76 1.61
C GLY A 283 -12.16 -8.26 1.97
N GLY A 284 -13.06 -7.45 1.41
CA GLY A 284 -13.10 -6.02 1.67
C GLY A 284 -12.08 -5.21 0.85
N LYS A 285 -11.81 -3.99 1.31
CA LYS A 285 -10.90 -3.04 0.66
C LYS A 285 -10.11 -2.27 1.71
N LEU A 286 -8.91 -1.81 1.36
CA LEU A 286 -8.12 -0.92 2.23
C LEU A 286 -8.93 0.33 2.65
N THR A 287 -9.75 0.87 1.76
CA THR A 287 -10.59 2.05 2.07
C THR A 287 -11.63 1.82 3.15
N THR A 288 -12.01 0.56 3.41
CA THR A 288 -12.97 0.17 4.45
C THR A 288 -12.33 -0.46 5.68
N TYR A 289 -10.99 -0.44 5.79
CA TYR A 289 -10.22 -1.11 6.85
C TYR A 289 -10.74 -0.86 8.27
N ARG A 290 -11.16 0.38 8.56
CA ARG A 290 -11.63 0.77 9.89
C ARG A 290 -12.97 0.10 10.26
N VAL A 291 -13.87 -0.01 9.28
CA VAL A 291 -15.16 -0.72 9.46
C VAL A 291 -14.91 -2.21 9.59
N MET A 292 -14.05 -2.77 8.74
CA MET A 292 -13.64 -4.17 8.80
C MET A 292 -13.07 -4.53 10.19
N ALA A 293 -12.13 -3.73 10.68
CA ALA A 293 -11.53 -3.94 12.01
C ALA A 293 -12.56 -3.84 13.13
N LYS A 294 -13.50 -2.86 13.04
CA LYS A 294 -14.60 -2.75 13.98
C LYS A 294 -15.47 -4.01 13.99
N ASP A 295 -15.89 -4.46 12.82
CA ASP A 295 -16.80 -5.60 12.70
C ASP A 295 -16.13 -6.90 13.19
N ALA A 296 -14.84 -7.11 12.90
CA ALA A 296 -14.08 -8.25 13.41
C ALA A 296 -13.95 -8.22 14.95
N VAL A 297 -13.65 -7.06 15.53
CA VAL A 297 -13.54 -6.92 16.99
C VAL A 297 -14.90 -7.05 17.67
N ASP A 298 -15.95 -6.39 17.14
CA ASP A 298 -17.30 -6.49 17.69
C ASP A 298 -17.81 -7.95 17.67
N PHE A 299 -17.51 -8.69 16.59
CA PHE A 299 -17.83 -10.10 16.48
C PHE A 299 -17.06 -10.94 17.54
N ALA A 300 -15.75 -10.72 17.67
CA ALA A 300 -14.90 -11.44 18.61
C ALA A 300 -15.30 -11.23 20.09
N ILE A 301 -15.73 -10.02 20.46
CA ILE A 301 -16.14 -9.71 21.83
C ILE A 301 -17.63 -9.96 22.10
N GLY A 302 -18.42 -10.24 21.06
CA GLY A 302 -19.83 -10.62 21.14
C GLY A 302 -20.69 -9.57 21.83
N GLN A 303 -21.52 -9.98 22.78
CA GLN A 303 -22.45 -9.06 23.49
C GLN A 303 -21.76 -7.86 24.15
N ARG A 304 -20.48 -7.97 24.48
CA ARG A 304 -19.70 -6.85 25.04
C ARG A 304 -19.54 -5.68 24.08
N ALA A 305 -19.68 -5.89 22.75
CA ALA A 305 -19.62 -4.83 21.75
C ALA A 305 -20.65 -3.73 21.98
N THR A 306 -21.84 -4.07 22.48
CA THR A 306 -22.87 -3.08 22.82
C THR A 306 -22.45 -2.14 23.97
N ALA A 307 -21.73 -2.68 24.95
CA ALA A 307 -21.24 -1.88 26.10
C ALA A 307 -19.92 -1.15 25.80
N LEU A 308 -19.16 -1.61 24.78
CA LEU A 308 -17.86 -1.11 24.40
C LEU A 308 -17.84 -0.73 22.89
N PRO A 309 -18.64 0.26 22.47
CA PRO A 309 -18.70 0.63 21.05
C PRO A 309 -17.36 1.17 20.56
N SER A 310 -16.99 0.82 19.32
CA SER A 310 -15.77 1.33 18.70
C SER A 310 -15.79 2.86 18.57
N ILE A 311 -14.72 3.50 19.02
CA ILE A 311 -14.49 4.95 18.90
C ILE A 311 -13.41 5.29 17.85
N THR A 312 -12.97 4.33 17.06
CA THR A 312 -11.86 4.50 16.12
C THR A 312 -12.10 5.59 15.06
N HIS A 313 -13.35 5.94 14.78
CA HIS A 313 -13.71 7.06 13.89
C HIS A 313 -13.38 8.45 14.49
N GLN A 314 -13.16 8.54 15.81
CA GLN A 314 -12.79 9.77 16.53
C GLN A 314 -11.28 9.85 16.81
N ILE A 315 -10.55 8.73 16.66
CA ILE A 315 -9.13 8.67 16.99
C ILE A 315 -8.31 9.25 15.82
N PRO A 316 -7.59 10.36 16.02
CA PRO A 316 -6.65 10.86 15.02
C PRO A 316 -5.42 9.94 14.96
N LEU A 317 -4.98 9.59 13.76
CA LEU A 317 -3.72 8.88 13.59
C LEU A 317 -2.52 9.79 13.90
N LEU A 318 -1.40 9.20 14.28
CA LEU A 318 -0.14 9.93 14.50
C LEU A 318 0.17 10.85 13.31
N GLY A 319 0.72 12.01 13.60
CA GLY A 319 0.97 13.03 12.58
C GLY A 319 -0.23 13.94 12.25
N ALA A 320 -1.46 13.62 12.72
CA ALA A 320 -2.64 14.44 12.46
C ALA A 320 -2.81 15.61 13.43
N VAL A 321 -2.62 15.35 14.72
CA VAL A 321 -2.76 16.37 15.77
C VAL A 321 -1.59 17.34 15.70
N GLY A 322 -1.88 18.64 15.75
CA GLY A 322 -0.81 19.66 15.66
C GLY A 322 -0.26 19.95 14.27
N LEU A 323 -0.81 19.31 13.21
CA LEU A 323 -0.33 19.46 11.83
C LEU A 323 -0.21 20.92 11.36
N GLN A 324 -1.16 21.79 11.72
CA GLN A 324 -1.13 23.20 11.32
C GLN A 324 -0.01 23.97 12.00
N ALA A 325 0.27 23.69 13.26
CA ALA A 325 1.42 24.26 13.97
C ALA A 325 2.74 23.79 13.34
N THR A 326 2.85 22.48 13.05
CA THR A 326 4.02 21.91 12.38
C THR A 326 4.25 22.51 10.99
N ARG A 327 3.20 22.76 10.20
CA ARG A 327 3.32 23.46 8.89
C ARG A 327 3.91 24.87 9.02
N ARG A 328 3.61 25.58 10.11
CA ARG A 328 4.22 26.90 10.36
C ARG A 328 5.69 26.77 10.72
N LEU A 329 6.04 25.84 11.62
CA LEU A 329 7.40 25.57 12.03
C LEU A 329 8.27 25.02 10.90
N ALA A 330 7.70 24.26 9.98
CA ALA A 330 8.42 23.68 8.86
C ALA A 330 9.11 24.73 7.97
N ARG A 331 8.58 25.96 7.91
CA ARG A 331 9.23 27.08 7.22
C ARG A 331 10.53 27.50 7.93
N THR A 332 10.55 27.51 9.24
CA THR A 332 11.73 27.85 10.04
C THR A 332 12.79 26.74 9.89
N TRP A 333 12.38 25.48 9.94
CA TRP A 333 13.30 24.35 9.73
C TRP A 333 13.86 24.32 8.31
N ALA A 334 13.02 24.62 7.31
CA ALA A 334 13.47 24.75 5.92
C ALA A 334 14.56 25.81 5.77
N ALA A 335 14.40 26.98 6.40
CA ALA A 335 15.41 28.02 6.39
C ALA A 335 16.69 27.60 7.15
N LYS A 336 16.54 26.90 8.29
CA LYS A 336 17.68 26.41 9.10
C LYS A 336 18.52 25.41 8.33
N TYR A 337 17.89 24.46 7.63
CA TYR A 337 18.57 23.31 6.98
C TYR A 337 18.71 23.46 5.46
N GLY A 338 18.25 24.55 4.87
CA GLY A 338 18.29 24.76 3.43
C GLY A 338 17.35 23.86 2.62
N TRP A 339 16.27 23.34 3.24
CA TRP A 339 15.34 22.45 2.55
C TRP A 339 14.51 23.19 1.52
N LYS A 340 14.44 22.64 0.32
CA LYS A 340 13.59 23.16 -0.76
C LYS A 340 12.10 22.94 -0.41
N PRO A 341 11.17 23.76 -0.96
CA PRO A 341 9.74 23.60 -0.70
C PRO A 341 9.21 22.19 -0.96
N GLN A 342 9.71 21.54 -2.02
CA GLN A 342 9.31 20.17 -2.36
C GLN A 342 9.67 19.16 -1.28
N MET A 343 10.83 19.30 -0.64
CA MET A 343 11.24 18.48 0.51
C MET A 343 10.33 18.71 1.71
N VAL A 344 9.99 19.97 1.99
CA VAL A 344 9.06 20.30 3.08
C VAL A 344 7.68 19.69 2.85
N ASP A 345 7.17 19.78 1.63
CA ASP A 345 5.89 19.18 1.25
C ASP A 345 5.93 17.65 1.37
N HIS A 346 7.02 17.02 0.93
CA HIS A 346 7.26 15.58 1.09
C HIS A 346 7.23 15.17 2.56
N LEU A 347 8.01 15.82 3.41
CA LEU A 347 8.08 15.50 4.84
C LEU A 347 6.75 15.71 5.57
N LEU A 348 6.08 16.83 5.32
CA LEU A 348 4.77 17.12 5.91
C LEU A 348 3.71 16.11 5.46
N HIS A 349 3.80 15.64 4.22
CA HIS A 349 2.86 14.67 3.69
C HIS A 349 3.08 13.28 4.31
N ARG A 350 4.33 12.85 4.47
CA ARG A 350 4.64 11.53 5.01
C ARG A 350 4.49 11.46 6.52
N TYR A 351 4.95 12.47 7.24
CA TYR A 351 5.08 12.44 8.70
C TYR A 351 4.09 13.32 9.45
N GLY A 352 3.47 14.28 8.78
CA GLY A 352 2.57 15.23 9.44
C GLY A 352 3.25 15.96 10.60
N SER A 353 2.65 15.96 11.79
CA SER A 353 3.26 16.56 12.98
C SER A 353 4.40 15.73 13.58
N SER A 354 4.52 14.45 13.22
CA SER A 354 5.68 13.62 13.58
C SER A 354 6.98 14.10 12.89
N LEU A 355 6.89 14.99 11.91
CA LEU A 355 8.07 15.69 11.35
C LEU A 355 8.93 16.31 12.45
N ARG A 356 8.34 16.72 13.59
CA ARG A 356 9.11 17.23 14.72
C ARG A 356 10.14 16.22 15.21
N GLN A 357 9.77 14.95 15.32
CA GLN A 357 10.68 13.88 15.74
C GLN A 357 11.87 13.72 14.77
N LEU A 358 11.64 13.87 13.44
CA LEU A 358 12.74 13.89 12.48
C LEU A 358 13.66 15.10 12.69
N VAL A 359 13.07 16.26 12.98
CA VAL A 359 13.86 17.47 13.26
C VAL A 359 14.67 17.33 14.53
N ASP A 360 14.11 16.70 15.57
CA ASP A 360 14.84 16.42 16.81
C ASP A 360 16.07 15.53 16.57
N LEU A 361 15.98 14.55 15.62
CA LEU A 361 17.15 13.78 15.16
C LEU A 361 18.16 14.66 14.43
N CYS A 362 17.71 15.56 13.54
CA CYS A 362 18.59 16.50 12.85
C CYS A 362 19.25 17.54 13.80
N GLU A 363 18.63 17.82 14.94
CA GLU A 363 19.23 18.69 15.97
C GLU A 363 20.32 17.96 16.75
N GLN A 364 20.17 16.64 16.96
CA GLN A 364 21.20 15.80 17.59
C GLN A 364 22.37 15.51 16.65
N ASP A 365 22.07 15.22 15.37
CA ASP A 365 23.05 15.03 14.30
C ASP A 365 22.69 15.84 13.07
N PRO A 366 23.31 17.01 12.85
CA PRO A 366 23.05 17.86 11.68
C PRO A 366 23.32 17.19 10.32
N SER A 367 24.07 16.09 10.28
CA SER A 367 24.32 15.34 9.04
C SER A 367 23.05 14.69 8.52
N LEU A 368 22.12 14.35 9.39
CA LEU A 368 20.84 13.74 9.07
C LEU A 368 19.88 14.70 8.33
N ALA A 369 20.08 16.01 8.46
CA ALA A 369 19.28 17.00 7.73
C ALA A 369 19.60 17.09 6.23
N ARG A 370 20.69 16.42 5.78
CA ARG A 370 21.08 16.39 4.37
C ARG A 370 20.25 15.39 3.59
N PRO A 371 19.94 15.66 2.31
CA PRO A 371 19.42 14.66 1.40
C PRO A 371 20.40 13.50 1.22
N LEU A 372 19.86 12.32 0.89
CA LEU A 372 20.67 11.21 0.39
C LEU A 372 21.36 11.61 -0.91
N GLU A 373 22.61 11.18 -1.12
CA GLU A 373 23.41 11.58 -2.28
C GLU A 373 22.77 11.13 -3.60
N HIS A 374 22.41 9.87 -3.71
CA HIS A 374 21.82 9.28 -4.90
C HIS A 374 20.27 9.25 -4.91
N ALA A 375 19.63 9.76 -3.84
CA ALA A 375 18.18 9.84 -3.73
C ALA A 375 17.76 11.16 -3.05
N PRO A 376 18.06 12.35 -3.66
CA PRO A 376 17.96 13.66 -3.01
C PRO A 376 16.52 14.08 -2.68
N ALA A 377 15.56 13.27 -2.97
CA ALA A 377 14.18 13.43 -2.58
C ALA A 377 13.88 12.99 -1.15
N TYR A 378 14.79 12.26 -0.55
CA TYR A 378 14.72 11.75 0.81
C TYR A 378 15.87 12.30 1.65
N LEU A 379 15.61 12.54 2.94
CA LEU A 379 16.63 12.93 3.90
C LEU A 379 17.26 11.68 4.55
N ARG A 380 18.51 11.81 4.95
CA ARG A 380 19.20 10.80 5.80
C ARG A 380 18.42 10.53 7.08
N ALA A 381 17.77 11.55 7.64
CA ALA A 381 16.90 11.44 8.80
C ALA A 381 15.73 10.48 8.60
N GLU A 382 15.23 10.31 7.37
CA GLU A 382 14.11 9.39 7.11
C GLU A 382 14.55 7.94 7.23
N ILE A 383 15.79 7.62 6.87
CA ILE A 383 16.40 6.30 7.05
C ILE A 383 16.57 6.02 8.55
N HIS A 384 17.21 6.95 9.27
CA HIS A 384 17.37 6.85 10.72
C HIS A 384 16.01 6.67 11.43
N PHE A 385 15.01 7.44 11.04
CA PHE A 385 13.67 7.37 11.61
C PHE A 385 12.97 6.04 11.29
N GLY A 386 13.17 5.51 10.09
CA GLY A 386 12.67 4.21 9.67
C GLY A 386 13.11 3.08 10.60
N VAL A 387 14.36 3.10 11.05
CA VAL A 387 14.87 2.16 12.02
C VAL A 387 14.38 2.50 13.44
N SER A 388 14.72 3.68 13.94
CA SER A 388 14.56 4.03 15.36
C SER A 388 13.10 4.22 15.82
N HIS A 389 12.18 4.56 14.89
CA HIS A 389 10.80 4.90 15.23
C HIS A 389 9.75 4.05 14.48
N GLU A 390 10.13 3.37 13.41
CA GLU A 390 9.20 2.65 12.55
C GLU A 390 9.53 1.15 12.41
N GLY A 391 10.53 0.66 13.18
CA GLY A 391 10.81 -0.75 13.32
C GLY A 391 11.28 -1.44 12.05
N ALA A 392 12.03 -0.75 11.19
CA ALA A 392 12.75 -1.39 10.09
C ALA A 392 13.90 -2.21 10.66
N LEU A 393 14.03 -3.46 10.22
CA LEU A 393 15.06 -4.40 10.64
C LEU A 393 16.07 -4.69 9.52
N HIS A 394 15.65 -4.53 8.27
CA HIS A 394 16.44 -4.81 7.07
C HIS A 394 16.42 -3.64 6.09
N LEU A 395 17.40 -3.63 5.17
CA LEU A 395 17.45 -2.62 4.10
C LEU A 395 16.22 -2.65 3.22
N GLU A 396 15.64 -3.82 2.96
CA GLU A 396 14.39 -3.91 2.19
C GLU A 396 13.23 -3.20 2.89
N ASP A 397 13.10 -3.28 4.21
CA ASP A 397 12.06 -2.56 4.95
C ASP A 397 12.17 -1.06 4.72
N LEU A 398 13.40 -0.54 4.70
CA LEU A 398 13.68 0.88 4.49
C LEU A 398 13.34 1.32 3.06
N LEU A 399 13.77 0.56 2.05
CA LEU A 399 13.63 0.97 0.65
C LEU A 399 12.21 0.74 0.09
N LEU A 400 11.50 -0.33 0.55
CA LEU A 400 10.15 -0.63 0.07
C LEU A 400 9.05 0.03 0.91
N HIS A 401 9.17 -0.02 2.25
CA HIS A 401 8.05 0.24 3.14
C HIS A 401 8.17 1.51 3.96
N ARG A 402 9.39 1.93 4.32
CA ARG A 402 9.61 3.18 5.08
C ARG A 402 9.90 4.36 4.20
N THR A 403 10.59 4.13 3.08
CA THR A 403 10.65 5.06 1.94
C THR A 403 9.83 4.49 0.78
N ARG A 404 10.14 4.83 -0.44
CA ARG A 404 9.59 4.25 -1.67
C ARG A 404 10.67 4.25 -2.75
N LEU A 405 11.92 4.22 -2.31
CA LEU A 405 13.08 4.33 -3.17
C LEU A 405 13.06 3.27 -4.28
N VAL A 406 12.70 2.03 -3.94
CA VAL A 406 12.63 0.93 -4.89
C VAL A 406 11.74 1.23 -6.11
N TYR A 407 10.72 2.10 -5.95
CA TYR A 407 9.78 2.45 -7.01
C TYR A 407 10.01 3.81 -7.63
N GLU A 408 10.85 4.64 -7.04
CA GLU A 408 10.99 6.05 -7.40
C GLU A 408 12.34 6.38 -8.05
N VAL A 409 13.24 5.42 -8.17
CA VAL A 409 14.55 5.55 -8.85
C VAL A 409 14.80 4.35 -9.74
N LEU A 410 15.40 4.60 -10.92
CA LEU A 410 15.63 3.60 -11.97
C LEU A 410 16.43 2.38 -11.52
N ASP A 411 17.38 2.57 -10.62
CA ASP A 411 18.24 1.52 -10.10
C ASP A 411 17.68 0.84 -8.84
N ARG A 412 16.39 1.03 -8.53
CA ARG A 412 15.73 0.49 -7.34
C ARG A 412 16.41 0.90 -6.02
N GLY A 413 17.20 1.99 -6.04
CA GLY A 413 17.93 2.51 -4.87
C GLY A 413 19.32 1.91 -4.67
N LEU A 414 19.84 1.12 -5.60
CA LEU A 414 21.14 0.47 -5.48
C LEU A 414 22.30 1.48 -5.31
N ALA A 415 22.27 2.61 -6.01
CA ALA A 415 23.30 3.64 -5.84
C ALA A 415 23.26 4.32 -4.45
N ALA A 416 22.08 4.40 -3.82
CA ALA A 416 21.93 4.96 -2.47
C ALA A 416 22.17 3.94 -1.35
N LEU A 417 22.23 2.65 -1.69
CA LEU A 417 22.23 1.54 -0.75
C LEU A 417 23.40 1.58 0.23
N PRO A 418 24.67 1.86 -0.17
CA PRO A 418 25.78 1.95 0.78
C PRO A 418 25.57 3.04 1.84
N GLU A 419 25.11 4.23 1.44
CA GLU A 419 24.81 5.33 2.36
C GLU A 419 23.68 4.97 3.33
N ILE A 420 22.62 4.30 2.83
CA ILE A 420 21.48 3.84 3.64
C ILE A 420 21.95 2.81 4.66
N ALA A 421 22.79 1.86 4.25
CA ALA A 421 23.37 0.84 5.13
C ALA A 421 24.27 1.45 6.20
N ASP A 422 25.08 2.45 5.85
CA ASP A 422 25.94 3.16 6.82
C ASP A 422 25.12 3.91 7.89
N ILE A 423 23.93 4.40 7.55
CA ILE A 423 23.03 5.04 8.53
C ILE A 423 22.32 3.99 9.40
N ALA A 424 21.91 2.85 8.82
CA ALA A 424 21.15 1.81 9.50
C ALA A 424 22.02 0.95 10.43
N ALA A 425 23.22 0.60 10.00
CA ALA A 425 24.10 -0.34 10.69
C ALA A 425 24.33 -0.03 12.18
N PRO A 426 24.71 1.19 12.60
CA PRO A 426 24.92 1.50 14.01
C PRO A 426 23.64 1.42 14.85
N LEU A 427 22.48 1.62 14.24
CA LEU A 427 21.17 1.56 14.91
C LEU A 427 20.70 0.13 15.11
N LEU A 428 21.07 -0.78 14.20
CA LEU A 428 20.70 -2.19 14.22
C LEU A 428 21.79 -3.08 14.82
N GLY A 429 22.96 -2.49 15.17
CA GLY A 429 24.08 -3.24 15.73
C GLY A 429 24.77 -4.14 14.71
N TRP A 430 24.68 -3.81 13.41
CA TRP A 430 25.39 -4.55 12.38
C TRP A 430 26.90 -4.27 12.41
N ASP A 431 27.67 -5.31 12.36
CA ASP A 431 29.09 -5.23 12.03
C ASP A 431 29.27 -5.11 10.49
N ASP A 432 30.51 -5.00 10.04
CA ASP A 432 30.80 -4.85 8.60
C ASP A 432 30.35 -6.07 7.79
N ALA A 433 30.36 -7.27 8.37
CA ALA A 433 29.94 -8.49 7.69
C ALA A 433 28.41 -8.54 7.55
N ALA A 434 27.68 -8.23 8.62
CA ALA A 434 26.22 -8.14 8.60
C ALA A 434 25.74 -7.02 7.65
N LYS A 435 26.38 -5.84 7.70
CA LYS A 435 26.08 -4.75 6.78
C LYS A 435 26.28 -5.17 5.31
N GLN A 436 27.38 -5.87 4.99
CA GLN A 436 27.63 -6.33 3.63
C GLN A 436 26.63 -7.39 3.20
N ALA A 437 26.25 -8.32 4.08
CA ALA A 437 25.23 -9.33 3.80
C ALA A 437 23.86 -8.70 3.47
N GLU A 438 23.47 -7.65 4.19
CA GLU A 438 22.26 -6.88 3.89
C GLU A 438 22.30 -6.21 2.51
N ILE A 439 23.44 -5.59 2.17
CA ILE A 439 23.66 -4.97 0.86
C ILE A 439 23.56 -6.03 -0.26
N ASP A 440 24.20 -7.18 -0.06
CA ASP A 440 24.23 -8.26 -1.05
C ASP A 440 22.82 -8.86 -1.23
N ALA A 441 22.08 -9.10 -0.14
CA ALA A 441 20.72 -9.62 -0.17
C ALA A 441 19.76 -8.69 -0.90
N TYR A 442 19.78 -7.39 -0.55
CA TYR A 442 18.95 -6.41 -1.25
C TYR A 442 19.31 -6.28 -2.73
N THR A 443 20.59 -6.30 -3.06
CA THR A 443 21.09 -6.24 -4.45
C THR A 443 20.60 -7.44 -5.26
N ALA A 444 20.72 -8.65 -4.71
CA ALA A 444 20.23 -9.86 -5.35
C ALA A 444 18.71 -9.81 -5.60
N ARG A 445 17.96 -9.31 -4.62
CA ARG A 445 16.51 -9.12 -4.73
C ARG A 445 16.16 -8.12 -5.84
N ALA A 446 16.77 -6.93 -5.84
CA ALA A 446 16.51 -5.90 -6.83
C ALA A 446 16.80 -6.39 -8.26
N GLN A 447 17.88 -7.12 -8.44
CA GLN A 447 18.26 -7.74 -9.74
C GLN A 447 17.28 -8.85 -10.16
N ALA A 448 16.81 -9.67 -9.20
CA ALA A 448 15.85 -10.72 -9.50
C ALA A 448 14.47 -10.16 -9.87
N GLU A 449 14.03 -9.09 -9.22
CA GLU A 449 12.78 -8.38 -9.57
C GLU A 449 12.88 -7.71 -10.95
N ASP A 450 14.00 -7.08 -11.26
CA ASP A 450 14.26 -6.49 -12.57
C ASP A 450 14.24 -7.56 -13.68
N ALA A 451 14.91 -8.69 -13.46
CA ALA A 451 14.91 -9.80 -14.42
C ALA A 451 13.50 -10.41 -14.60
N ALA A 452 12.71 -10.51 -13.51
CA ALA A 452 11.34 -11.05 -13.56
C ALA A 452 10.40 -10.20 -14.44
N GLU A 453 10.60 -8.87 -14.53
CA GLU A 453 9.81 -7.98 -15.39
C GLU A 453 9.97 -8.26 -16.90
N HIS A 454 10.98 -9.00 -17.28
CA HIS A 454 11.23 -9.41 -18.66
C HIS A 454 10.67 -10.79 -18.99
N GLU A 455 10.23 -11.54 -17.98
CA GLU A 455 9.64 -12.86 -18.15
C GLU A 455 8.20 -12.77 -18.69
N PRO A 456 7.80 -13.73 -19.56
CA PRO A 456 6.52 -13.64 -20.26
C PRO A 456 5.30 -13.90 -19.35
N ASP A 457 5.44 -14.69 -18.29
CA ASP A 457 4.34 -15.16 -17.46
C ASP A 457 4.71 -15.24 -15.97
N ASP A 458 3.70 -15.43 -15.12
CA ASP A 458 3.83 -15.46 -13.67
C ASP A 458 4.73 -16.60 -13.17
N ALA A 459 4.69 -17.78 -13.79
CA ALA A 459 5.45 -18.91 -13.30
C ALA A 459 6.96 -18.75 -13.56
N THR A 460 7.31 -18.22 -14.74
CA THR A 460 8.72 -17.93 -15.09
C THR A 460 9.24 -16.75 -14.29
N ALA A 461 8.44 -15.71 -14.10
CA ALA A 461 8.80 -14.54 -13.30
C ALA A 461 9.02 -14.88 -11.82
N GLU A 462 8.15 -15.70 -11.24
CA GLU A 462 8.33 -16.22 -9.87
C GLU A 462 9.61 -17.04 -9.75
N ALA A 463 9.87 -17.96 -10.67
CA ALA A 463 11.07 -18.78 -10.66
C ALA A 463 12.36 -17.93 -10.73
N VAL A 464 12.33 -16.81 -11.44
CA VAL A 464 13.45 -15.86 -11.49
C VAL A 464 13.55 -15.09 -10.16
N ARG A 465 12.43 -14.61 -9.60
CA ARG A 465 12.40 -13.87 -8.33
C ARG A 465 12.91 -14.73 -7.15
N LEU A 466 12.55 -16.00 -7.10
CA LEU A 466 12.95 -16.94 -6.05
C LEU A 466 14.44 -17.31 -6.08
N ARG A 467 15.21 -16.89 -7.09
CA ARG A 467 16.69 -17.02 -7.04
C ARG A 467 17.33 -16.13 -6.00
N ALA A 468 16.67 -15.03 -5.63
CA ALA A 468 17.07 -14.20 -4.51
C ALA A 468 16.37 -14.70 -3.23
N THR A 469 17.16 -15.19 -2.28
CA THR A 469 16.66 -15.65 -0.98
C THR A 469 16.26 -14.47 -0.11
N ASP A 470 15.21 -14.64 0.68
CA ASP A 470 14.80 -13.66 1.68
C ASP A 470 15.74 -13.67 2.87
N VAL A 471 16.02 -12.50 3.44
CA VAL A 471 16.84 -12.37 4.65
C VAL A 471 16.19 -13.11 5.83
N ALA A 472 14.86 -13.01 5.95
CA ALA A 472 14.07 -13.70 6.97
C ALA A 472 12.90 -14.44 6.30
N ALA A 473 13.18 -15.64 5.78
CA ALA A 473 12.20 -16.43 5.05
C ALA A 473 11.11 -17.00 5.97
N MET A 474 9.86 -17.04 5.46
CA MET A 474 8.76 -17.69 6.14
C MET A 474 9.02 -19.20 6.29
N GLN A 475 8.57 -19.75 7.43
CA GLN A 475 8.70 -21.17 7.72
C GLN A 475 7.41 -21.94 7.35
N PRO A 476 7.51 -23.25 7.08
CA PRO A 476 6.33 -24.09 6.87
C PRO A 476 5.39 -24.06 8.08
N LEU A 477 4.09 -23.94 7.82
CA LEU A 477 3.07 -24.00 8.86
C LEU A 477 2.93 -25.43 9.40
N ARG A 478 2.63 -25.54 10.69
CA ARG A 478 2.45 -26.83 11.38
C ARG A 478 0.94 -27.09 11.53
N GLY A 479 0.37 -27.80 10.57
CA GLY A 479 -1.03 -28.20 10.55
C GLY A 479 -1.32 -29.40 11.45
#